data_bf4cb1ea3a7d86fd59864503054352d2
#
_entry.id   bf4cb1ea3a7d86fd59864503054352d2
#
_cell.length_a   1.000
_cell.length_b   1.000
_cell.length_c   1.000
_cell.angle_alpha   90.00
_cell.angle_beta   90.00
_cell.angle_gamma   90.00
#
_symmetry.space_group_name_H-M   'P 1'
#
loop_
_entity.id
_entity.type
_entity.pdbx_description
1 polymer ?
#
loop_
_entity_poly.entity_id
_entity_poly.type
_entity_poly.pdbx_seq_one_letter_code
_entity_poly.pdbx_strand_id
1 'polypeptide(L)'
;MSTLIRTLFLVLIAVVAAAPGWAAEPVSTGLFGSTAIGGKDTVSYHDAAVRQSHRVSEGESRYEVKYLGATWRFATQASADKFAASPAAYVPRYNGFCANALSTAEGLVRTDGQVWDFFGDKLFLFYAEPGRQRWLKGDARAFEREADKAWQAILQKR
;
A
#
# COMPACT_ATOMS: atom_id res chain seq x y z
N MET A 1 3.75 71.14 -20.67
CA MET A 1 4.10 70.49 -19.40
C MET A 1 3.58 69.08 -19.44
N SER A 2 4.42 68.11 -19.80
CA SER A 2 4.02 66.66 -20.00
C SER A 2 4.57 65.85 -18.85
N THR A 3 3.68 65.32 -18.05
CA THR A 3 4.01 64.48 -16.91
C THR A 3 4.06 63.02 -17.35
N LEU A 4 5.27 62.46 -17.42
CA LEU A 4 5.52 61.03 -17.72
C LEU A 4 5.27 60.22 -16.46
N ILE A 5 4.18 59.42 -16.47
CA ILE A 5 3.90 58.40 -15.43
C ILE A 5 4.68 57.16 -15.82
N ARG A 6 5.76 56.83 -15.10
CA ARG A 6 6.49 55.57 -15.19
C ARG A 6 5.76 54.54 -14.37
N THR A 7 5.05 53.63 -15.04
CA THR A 7 4.45 52.46 -14.40
C THR A 7 5.52 51.39 -14.18
N LEU A 8 5.87 51.18 -12.91
CA LEU A 8 6.82 50.16 -12.49
C LEU A 8 6.07 48.80 -12.42
N PHE A 9 6.30 47.91 -13.40
CA PHE A 9 5.82 46.55 -13.33
C PHE A 9 6.69 45.75 -12.37
N LEU A 10 6.16 45.45 -11.17
CA LEU A 10 6.75 44.49 -10.25
C LEU A 10 6.43 43.09 -10.75
N VAL A 11 7.42 42.41 -11.35
CA VAL A 11 7.34 41.00 -11.70
C VAL A 11 7.53 40.19 -10.42
N LEU A 12 6.44 39.67 -9.87
CA LEU A 12 6.46 38.75 -8.74
C LEU A 12 6.94 37.40 -9.26
N ILE A 13 8.21 37.05 -9.09
CA ILE A 13 8.74 35.72 -9.36
C ILE A 13 8.27 34.83 -8.21
N ALA A 14 7.22 34.02 -8.44
CA ALA A 14 6.81 32.96 -7.55
C ALA A 14 7.88 31.86 -7.59
N VAL A 15 8.72 31.78 -6.58
CA VAL A 15 9.61 30.64 -6.35
C VAL A 15 8.74 29.47 -5.92
N VAL A 16 8.42 28.59 -6.87
CA VAL A 16 7.82 27.30 -6.56
C VAL A 16 8.90 26.48 -5.85
N ALA A 17 8.87 26.45 -4.52
CA ALA A 17 9.68 25.55 -3.74
C ALA A 17 9.24 24.12 -4.11
N ALA A 18 10.09 23.40 -4.85
CA ALA A 18 9.91 21.98 -5.05
C ALA A 18 9.92 21.31 -3.68
N ALA A 19 8.78 20.75 -3.26
CA ALA A 19 8.73 19.93 -2.06
C ALA A 19 9.74 18.78 -2.22
N PRO A 20 10.52 18.44 -1.17
CA PRO A 20 11.43 17.30 -1.25
C PRO A 20 10.61 16.09 -1.68
N GLY A 21 10.97 15.50 -2.83
CA GLY A 21 10.32 14.30 -3.34
C GLY A 21 10.60 13.16 -2.37
N TRP A 22 9.69 12.92 -1.47
CA TRP A 22 9.76 11.75 -0.60
C TRP A 22 9.61 10.54 -1.52
N ALA A 23 10.59 9.62 -1.47
CA ALA A 23 10.49 8.39 -2.21
C ALA A 23 9.19 7.69 -1.82
N ALA A 24 8.40 7.27 -2.82
CA ALA A 24 7.13 6.59 -2.55
C ALA A 24 7.39 5.38 -1.64
N GLU A 25 6.47 5.12 -0.71
CA GLU A 25 6.53 3.93 0.14
C GLU A 25 6.60 2.67 -0.72
N PRO A 26 7.41 1.67 -0.34
CA PRO A 26 7.53 0.45 -1.11
C PRO A 26 6.20 -0.33 -1.07
N VAL A 27 5.87 -0.96 -2.19
CA VAL A 27 4.72 -1.87 -2.33
C VAL A 27 5.24 -3.26 -2.70
N SER A 28 4.64 -4.30 -2.13
CA SER A 28 4.92 -5.68 -2.51
C SER A 28 4.43 -5.94 -3.94
N THR A 29 5.37 -5.94 -4.89
CA THR A 29 5.12 -6.21 -6.31
C THR A 29 5.89 -7.45 -6.75
N GLY A 30 5.56 -8.01 -7.93
CA GLY A 30 6.34 -9.08 -8.52
C GLY A 30 7.79 -8.66 -8.81
N LEU A 31 8.68 -9.65 -9.00
CA LEU A 31 10.12 -9.40 -9.24
C LEU A 31 10.39 -8.55 -10.49
N PHE A 32 9.57 -8.69 -11.53
CA PHE A 32 9.76 -8.04 -12.83
C PHE A 32 8.58 -7.16 -13.24
N GLY A 33 7.77 -6.72 -12.28
CA GLY A 33 6.59 -5.94 -12.60
C GLY A 33 6.18 -4.96 -11.52
N SER A 34 5.22 -4.12 -11.85
CA SER A 34 4.65 -3.12 -10.95
C SER A 34 3.30 -3.56 -10.34
N THR A 35 2.84 -4.80 -10.61
CA THR A 35 1.56 -5.29 -10.10
C THR A 35 1.67 -5.62 -8.62
N ALA A 36 0.84 -4.95 -7.81
CA ALA A 36 0.81 -5.13 -6.37
C ALA A 36 0.23 -6.49 -5.97
N ILE A 37 0.75 -7.08 -4.89
CA ILE A 37 0.23 -8.26 -4.19
C ILE A 37 -0.22 -9.41 -5.13
N GLY A 38 0.59 -9.71 -6.15
CA GLY A 38 0.26 -10.78 -7.10
C GLY A 38 -0.97 -10.53 -7.96
N GLY A 39 -1.49 -9.30 -8.02
CA GLY A 39 -2.68 -8.95 -8.81
C GLY A 39 -4.01 -9.30 -8.15
N LYS A 40 -4.04 -9.57 -6.85
CA LYS A 40 -5.29 -9.81 -6.12
C LYS A 40 -6.11 -8.54 -5.95
N ASP A 41 -7.44 -8.68 -5.99
CA ASP A 41 -8.38 -7.60 -5.69
C ASP A 41 -8.38 -7.31 -4.19
N THR A 42 -7.67 -6.24 -3.80
CA THR A 42 -7.51 -5.90 -2.38
C THR A 42 -8.82 -5.47 -1.69
N VAL A 43 -9.84 -5.05 -2.44
CA VAL A 43 -11.17 -4.75 -1.91
C VAL A 43 -11.90 -6.03 -1.54
N SER A 44 -11.71 -7.11 -2.31
CA SER A 44 -12.42 -8.37 -2.09
C SER A 44 -12.11 -9.04 -0.75
N TYR A 45 -10.94 -8.82 -0.14
CA TYR A 45 -10.64 -9.35 1.20
C TYR A 45 -11.64 -8.90 2.27
N HIS A 46 -12.30 -7.75 2.06
CA HIS A 46 -13.28 -7.20 2.99
C HIS A 46 -14.68 -7.82 2.85
N ASP A 47 -14.92 -8.60 1.81
CA ASP A 47 -16.19 -9.27 1.59
C ASP A 47 -16.37 -10.45 2.56
N ALA A 48 -17.56 -10.59 3.14
CA ALA A 48 -17.87 -11.63 4.11
C ALA A 48 -17.63 -13.05 3.56
N ALA A 49 -18.01 -13.30 2.30
CA ALA A 49 -17.81 -14.58 1.63
C ALA A 49 -16.32 -14.90 1.41
N VAL A 50 -15.50 -13.90 1.08
CA VAL A 50 -14.06 -14.04 0.94
C VAL A 50 -13.42 -14.32 2.30
N ARG A 51 -13.82 -13.60 3.35
CA ARG A 51 -13.35 -13.84 4.72
C ARG A 51 -13.67 -15.23 5.21
N GLN A 52 -14.85 -15.75 4.90
CA GLN A 52 -15.26 -17.10 5.29
C GLN A 52 -14.53 -18.19 4.52
N SER A 53 -14.36 -18.02 3.21
CA SER A 53 -13.75 -19.03 2.33
C SER A 53 -12.23 -18.94 2.27
N HIS A 54 -11.62 -17.82 2.68
CA HIS A 54 -10.21 -17.46 2.46
C HIS A 54 -9.80 -17.50 0.98
N ARG A 55 -10.74 -17.32 0.05
CA ARG A 55 -10.50 -17.29 -1.39
C ARG A 55 -10.65 -15.86 -1.89
N VAL A 56 -9.52 -15.18 -2.01
CA VAL A 56 -9.46 -13.81 -2.55
C VAL A 56 -9.75 -13.82 -4.05
N SER A 57 -10.37 -12.76 -4.56
CA SER A 57 -10.63 -12.59 -5.99
C SER A 57 -9.37 -12.20 -6.75
N GLU A 58 -9.19 -12.78 -7.94
CA GLU A 58 -8.18 -12.35 -8.90
C GLU A 58 -8.60 -11.03 -9.53
N GLY A 59 -7.65 -10.09 -9.64
CA GLY A 59 -7.86 -8.85 -10.37
C GLY A 59 -7.58 -9.04 -11.87
N GLU A 60 -8.28 -8.26 -12.68
CA GLU A 60 -8.13 -8.26 -14.13
C GLU A 60 -7.39 -7.01 -14.62
N SER A 61 -6.61 -7.12 -15.68
CA SER A 61 -5.83 -6.00 -16.23
C SER A 61 -6.67 -4.84 -16.78
N ARG A 62 -7.95 -5.08 -17.06
CA ARG A 62 -8.89 -4.02 -17.49
C ARG A 62 -9.39 -3.14 -16.34
N TYR A 63 -9.22 -3.56 -15.09
CA TYR A 63 -9.61 -2.82 -13.89
C TYR A 63 -8.39 -2.53 -13.04
N GLU A 64 -7.67 -1.46 -13.36
CA GLU A 64 -6.42 -1.09 -12.70
C GLU A 64 -6.48 0.30 -12.09
N VAL A 65 -5.85 0.47 -10.93
CA VAL A 65 -5.59 1.76 -10.31
C VAL A 65 -4.10 1.89 -10.00
N LYS A 66 -3.49 3.01 -10.33
CA LYS A 66 -2.12 3.35 -9.92
C LYS A 66 -2.13 3.99 -8.54
N TYR A 67 -1.42 3.40 -7.60
CA TYR A 67 -1.28 3.94 -6.25
C TYR A 67 0.06 3.53 -5.63
N LEU A 68 0.75 4.46 -4.94
CA LEU A 68 2.09 4.28 -4.37
C LEU A 68 3.12 3.72 -5.37
N GLY A 69 3.04 4.12 -6.64
CA GLY A 69 3.95 3.66 -7.68
C GLY A 69 3.72 2.22 -8.18
N ALA A 70 2.70 1.53 -7.68
CA ALA A 70 2.31 0.19 -8.10
C ALA A 70 0.99 0.18 -8.87
N THR A 71 0.74 -0.92 -9.60
CA THR A 71 -0.51 -1.18 -10.31
C THR A 71 -1.34 -2.15 -9.48
N TRP A 72 -2.47 -1.68 -8.99
CA TRP A 72 -3.44 -2.48 -8.24
C TRP A 72 -4.51 -2.98 -9.21
N ARG A 73 -4.83 -4.27 -9.18
CA ARG A 73 -5.81 -4.91 -10.04
C ARG A 73 -7.06 -5.31 -9.26
N PHE A 74 -8.20 -5.23 -9.92
CA PHE A 74 -9.50 -5.50 -9.31
C PHE A 74 -10.32 -6.46 -10.17
N ALA A 75 -11.18 -7.25 -9.53
CA ALA A 75 -12.05 -8.19 -10.23
C ALA A 75 -13.19 -7.48 -10.99
N THR A 76 -13.55 -6.26 -10.54
CA THR A 76 -14.67 -5.48 -11.10
C THR A 76 -14.34 -3.99 -11.13
N GLN A 77 -15.05 -3.25 -12.00
CA GLN A 77 -14.98 -1.78 -11.99
C GLN A 77 -15.42 -1.21 -10.62
N ALA A 78 -16.45 -1.78 -10.00
CA ALA A 78 -16.94 -1.34 -8.70
C ALA A 78 -15.86 -1.46 -7.59
N SER A 79 -15.06 -2.54 -7.60
CA SER A 79 -13.92 -2.67 -6.69
C SER A 79 -12.84 -1.62 -6.97
N ALA A 80 -12.52 -1.41 -8.25
CA ALA A 80 -11.55 -0.37 -8.64
C ALA A 80 -12.00 1.02 -8.20
N ASP A 81 -13.28 1.36 -8.37
CA ASP A 81 -13.84 2.64 -7.95
C ASP A 81 -13.81 2.82 -6.43
N LYS A 82 -14.15 1.77 -5.66
CA LYS A 82 -14.04 1.78 -4.18
C LYS A 82 -12.62 2.03 -3.73
N PHE A 83 -11.65 1.34 -4.34
CA PHE A 83 -10.25 1.54 -4.02
C PHE A 83 -9.79 2.96 -4.38
N ALA A 84 -10.12 3.45 -5.58
CA ALA A 84 -9.74 4.80 -6.03
C ALA A 84 -10.29 5.90 -5.11
N ALA A 85 -11.50 5.71 -4.58
CA ALA A 85 -12.12 6.65 -3.65
C ALA A 85 -11.44 6.67 -2.27
N SER A 86 -10.89 5.54 -1.79
CA SER A 86 -10.27 5.43 -0.46
C SER A 86 -9.19 4.35 -0.42
N PRO A 87 -8.03 4.54 -1.09
CA PRO A 87 -7.00 3.52 -1.16
C PRO A 87 -6.50 3.05 0.22
N ALA A 88 -6.33 3.98 1.15
CA ALA A 88 -5.86 3.68 2.51
C ALA A 88 -6.75 2.70 3.29
N ALA A 89 -8.04 2.60 2.93
CA ALA A 89 -8.97 1.66 3.56
C ALA A 89 -8.76 0.21 3.09
N TYR A 90 -8.13 0.01 1.93
CA TYR A 90 -8.02 -1.29 1.28
C TYR A 90 -6.58 -1.78 1.09
N VAL A 91 -5.58 -0.90 1.18
CA VAL A 91 -4.18 -1.32 1.12
C VAL A 91 -3.86 -2.16 2.36
N PRO A 92 -3.30 -3.38 2.19
CA PRO A 92 -2.87 -4.18 3.33
C PRO A 92 -1.79 -3.46 4.14
N ARG A 93 -1.70 -3.77 5.42
CA ARG A 93 -0.59 -3.29 6.26
C ARG A 93 0.75 -3.56 5.58
N TYR A 94 1.69 -2.65 5.77
CA TYR A 94 3.03 -2.70 5.17
C TYR A 94 3.01 -2.79 3.63
N ASN A 95 1.97 -2.20 3.01
CA ASN A 95 1.78 -2.19 1.55
C ASN A 95 1.90 -3.59 0.92
N GLY A 96 1.43 -4.61 1.64
CA GLY A 96 1.38 -5.99 1.20
C GLY A 96 2.66 -6.80 1.41
N PHE A 97 3.71 -6.27 2.06
CA PHE A 97 4.84 -7.09 2.48
C PHE A 97 4.47 -8.02 3.63
N CYS A 98 5.21 -9.12 3.75
CA CYS A 98 4.97 -10.15 4.75
C CYS A 98 5.08 -9.60 6.18
N ALA A 99 3.96 -9.58 6.90
CA ALA A 99 3.91 -9.10 8.28
C ALA A 99 4.78 -9.94 9.22
N ASN A 100 4.84 -11.26 9.00
CA ASN A 100 5.69 -12.13 9.82
C ASN A 100 7.17 -11.80 9.64
N ALA A 101 7.64 -11.62 8.41
CA ALA A 101 9.04 -11.28 8.14
C ALA A 101 9.45 -9.94 8.78
N LEU A 102 8.54 -8.94 8.73
CA LEU A 102 8.78 -7.67 9.43
C LEU A 102 8.84 -7.86 10.94
N SER A 103 7.96 -8.69 11.52
CA SER A 103 7.94 -8.94 12.97
C SER A 103 9.15 -9.73 13.49
N THR A 104 9.92 -10.36 12.61
CA THR A 104 11.17 -11.09 12.89
C THR A 104 12.41 -10.37 12.40
N ALA A 105 12.26 -9.13 11.94
CA ALA A 105 13.34 -8.31 11.39
C ALA A 105 14.05 -8.89 10.14
N GLU A 106 13.38 -9.80 9.41
CA GLU A 106 13.87 -10.34 8.12
C GLU A 106 13.81 -9.32 6.98
N GLY A 107 13.06 -8.19 7.17
CA GLY A 107 12.93 -7.12 6.18
C GLY A 107 11.76 -7.30 5.22
N LEU A 108 11.91 -6.74 4.01
CA LEU A 108 10.84 -6.68 3.01
C LEU A 108 10.74 -8.01 2.23
N VAL A 109 9.96 -8.94 2.72
CA VAL A 109 9.61 -10.17 2.00
C VAL A 109 8.30 -9.96 1.25
N ARG A 110 8.33 -10.13 -0.09
CA ARG A 110 7.17 -9.97 -0.96
C ARG A 110 6.13 -11.03 -0.72
N THR A 111 4.86 -10.70 -0.98
CA THR A 111 3.75 -11.65 -0.97
C THR A 111 3.04 -11.66 -2.34
N ASP A 112 2.29 -12.70 -2.60
CA ASP A 112 1.41 -12.84 -3.77
C ASP A 112 -0.07 -12.62 -3.42
N GLY A 113 -0.36 -12.24 -2.16
CA GLY A 113 -1.73 -12.01 -1.69
C GLY A 113 -2.55 -13.26 -1.37
N GLN A 114 -2.00 -14.47 -1.52
CA GLN A 114 -2.75 -15.71 -1.27
C GLN A 114 -2.93 -16.01 0.22
N VAL A 115 -1.91 -15.74 1.03
CA VAL A 115 -1.92 -16.00 2.46
C VAL A 115 -2.14 -14.69 3.22
N TRP A 116 -3.25 -14.60 3.92
CA TRP A 116 -3.70 -13.37 4.57
C TRP A 116 -4.57 -13.64 5.79
N ASP A 117 -4.71 -12.64 6.65
CA ASP A 117 -5.71 -12.61 7.70
C ASP A 117 -6.01 -11.18 8.17
N PHE A 118 -7.12 -11.02 8.89
CA PHE A 118 -7.44 -9.81 9.61
C PHE A 118 -7.10 -9.96 11.09
N PHE A 119 -6.37 -8.98 11.63
CA PHE A 119 -6.19 -8.83 13.08
C PHE A 119 -6.82 -7.50 13.49
N GLY A 120 -7.97 -7.58 14.17
CA GLY A 120 -8.88 -6.45 14.31
C GLY A 120 -9.50 -6.07 12.96
N ASP A 121 -9.39 -4.81 12.59
CA ASP A 121 -9.86 -4.24 11.32
C ASP A 121 -8.79 -4.16 10.24
N LYS A 122 -7.55 -4.60 10.52
CA LYS A 122 -6.39 -4.47 9.66
C LYS A 122 -6.12 -5.75 8.89
N LEU A 123 -5.94 -5.63 7.59
CA LEU A 123 -5.55 -6.71 6.69
C LEU A 123 -4.02 -6.87 6.69
N PHE A 124 -3.55 -8.08 6.95
CA PHE A 124 -2.15 -8.46 6.88
C PHE A 124 -1.93 -9.56 5.86
N LEU A 125 -0.84 -9.45 5.10
CA LEU A 125 -0.40 -10.49 4.17
C LEU A 125 0.82 -11.22 4.72
N PHE A 126 0.93 -12.49 4.34
CA PHE A 126 2.02 -13.37 4.74
C PHE A 126 2.63 -14.04 3.51
N TYR A 127 3.93 -14.28 3.54
CA TYR A 127 4.60 -15.01 2.47
C TYR A 127 4.14 -16.47 2.37
N ALA A 128 3.89 -17.11 3.53
CA ALA A 128 3.47 -18.49 3.61
C ALA A 128 2.65 -18.76 4.89
N GLU A 129 1.91 -19.86 4.87
CA GLU A 129 1.02 -20.28 5.96
C GLU A 129 1.69 -20.40 7.33
N PRO A 130 2.95 -20.89 7.49
CA PRO A 130 3.60 -20.92 8.80
C PRO A 130 3.68 -19.56 9.49
N GLY A 131 3.93 -18.49 8.75
CA GLY A 131 3.95 -17.13 9.28
C GLY A 131 2.58 -16.67 9.77
N ARG A 132 1.51 -16.94 9.00
CA ARG A 132 0.13 -16.66 9.39
C ARG A 132 -0.24 -17.46 10.65
N GLN A 133 0.08 -18.76 10.70
CA GLN A 133 -0.19 -19.62 11.86
C GLN A 133 0.52 -19.14 13.13
N ARG A 134 1.74 -18.64 13.01
CA ARG A 134 2.45 -18.04 14.15
C ARG A 134 1.66 -16.87 14.73
N TRP A 135 1.10 -16.00 13.87
CA TRP A 135 0.31 -14.86 14.29
C TRP A 135 -1.03 -15.27 14.91
N LEU A 136 -1.72 -16.26 14.34
CA LEU A 136 -2.99 -16.77 14.88
C LEU A 136 -2.86 -17.43 16.26
N LYS A 137 -1.73 -18.10 16.51
CA LYS A 137 -1.48 -18.86 17.75
C LYS A 137 -0.76 -18.05 18.83
N GLY A 138 -0.16 -16.93 18.47
CA GLY A 138 0.65 -16.11 19.36
C GLY A 138 0.02 -14.77 19.73
N ASP A 139 0.84 -13.87 20.26
CA ASP A 139 0.42 -12.49 20.53
C ASP A 139 0.58 -11.62 19.28
N ALA A 140 -0.47 -11.61 18.43
CA ALA A 140 -0.50 -10.82 17.21
C ALA A 140 -0.26 -9.33 17.44
N ARG A 141 -0.69 -8.77 18.59
CA ARG A 141 -0.44 -7.36 18.93
C ARG A 141 1.03 -7.09 19.20
N ALA A 142 1.74 -8.03 19.86
CA ALA A 142 3.17 -7.92 20.06
C ALA A 142 3.90 -8.01 18.70
N PHE A 143 3.52 -8.95 17.84
CA PHE A 143 4.10 -9.09 16.50
C PHE A 143 3.84 -7.86 15.62
N GLU A 144 2.65 -7.26 15.68
CA GLU A 144 2.35 -6.02 14.98
C GLU A 144 3.26 -4.87 15.45
N ARG A 145 3.49 -4.71 16.77
CA ARG A 145 4.40 -3.67 17.28
C ARG A 145 5.82 -3.83 16.74
N GLU A 146 6.34 -5.06 16.69
CA GLU A 146 7.68 -5.30 16.13
C GLU A 146 7.71 -5.05 14.60
N ALA A 147 6.67 -5.47 13.88
CA ALA A 147 6.55 -5.21 12.45
C ALA A 147 6.42 -3.71 12.14
N ASP A 148 5.64 -2.96 12.92
CA ASP A 148 5.51 -1.50 12.81
C ASP A 148 6.85 -0.80 13.01
N LYS A 149 7.62 -1.21 14.03
CA LYS A 149 8.95 -0.68 14.30
C LYS A 149 9.92 -0.95 13.14
N ALA A 150 9.91 -2.18 12.61
CA ALA A 150 10.75 -2.54 11.46
C ALA A 150 10.33 -1.74 10.21
N TRP A 151 9.04 -1.58 9.96
CA TRP A 151 8.51 -0.80 8.84
C TRP A 151 8.93 0.66 8.92
N GLN A 152 8.77 1.31 10.07
CA GLN A 152 9.20 2.69 10.26
C GLN A 152 10.70 2.88 10.04
N ALA A 153 11.53 1.94 10.53
CA ALA A 153 12.97 1.98 10.29
C ALA A 153 13.34 1.85 8.80
N ILE A 154 12.57 1.09 8.02
CA ILE A 154 12.75 0.97 6.57
C ILE A 154 12.37 2.29 5.87
N LEU A 155 11.25 2.91 6.24
CA LEU A 155 10.81 4.17 5.65
C LEU A 155 11.79 5.33 5.92
N GLN A 156 12.39 5.38 7.11
CA GLN A 156 13.37 6.41 7.48
C GLN A 156 14.71 6.32 6.73
N LYS A 157 15.03 5.18 6.15
CA LYS A 157 16.29 4.96 5.40
C LYS A 157 16.17 5.27 3.90
N ARG A 158 15.02 5.73 3.43
CA ARG A 158 14.73 5.98 1.99
C ARG A 158 14.80 7.50 1.63
#